data_72a71272ae1636cfd0d02e4ec06733d6
#
_entry.id   72a71272ae1636cfd0d02e4ec06733d6
#
_cell.length_a   1.000
_cell.length_b   1.000
_cell.length_c   1.000
_cell.angle_alpha   90.00
_cell.angle_beta   90.00
_cell.angle_gamma   90.00
#
_symmetry.space_group_name_H-M   'P 1'
#
loop_
_entity.id
_entity.type
_entity.pdbx_description
1 polymer ?
#
loop_
_entity_poly.entity_id
_entity_poly.type
_entity_poly.pdbx_seq_one_letter_code
_entity_poly.pdbx_strand_id
1 'polypeptide(L)'
;MENIMLSIAKTHPEMLTPTSNGNIAKPFIMSFWVLVGIGLLGYPSTTVRCMGFKDSNSLHRAMIIGTSVVGLLMLGMHLVGVMGVAVAPGVDVGDKIIPILALKNLHPILAGVFIGGPLAAIMSTVDSLLIMTSATIVKDLYSHYVNKEASTEKIKKLSFMASLGFGIIVFLLSLNPPDLLVWINLFAFSGLEATFFCPIVFGLFWKKANSTGAIASMIFGFITFIYLTVCKISILGMHTIVPVLFVSSLVFIIGSYAGEPNDEKIIDIFFNF
;
A
#
# COMPACT_ATOMS: atom_id res chain seq x y z
N MET A 1 -4.38 -14.76 30.41
CA MET A 1 -3.38 -14.06 29.63
C MET A 1 -1.96 -14.45 30.02
N GLU A 2 -1.63 -14.45 31.30
CA GLU A 2 -0.31 -14.84 31.82
C GLU A 2 0.14 -16.24 31.35
N ASN A 3 -0.71 -17.25 31.48
CA ASN A 3 -0.41 -18.63 31.03
C ASN A 3 -0.16 -18.73 29.51
N ILE A 4 -0.82 -17.90 28.68
CA ILE A 4 -0.64 -17.89 27.25
C ILE A 4 0.74 -17.28 26.91
N MET A 5 1.08 -16.16 27.54
CA MET A 5 2.37 -15.50 27.34
C MET A 5 3.54 -16.38 27.82
N LEU A 6 3.38 -17.07 28.93
CA LEU A 6 4.35 -18.05 29.43
C LEU A 6 4.50 -19.26 28.50
N SER A 7 3.42 -19.71 27.88
CA SER A 7 3.46 -20.75 26.85
C SER A 7 4.26 -20.29 25.62
N ILE A 8 3.97 -19.07 25.09
CA ILE A 8 4.68 -18.50 23.96
C ILE A 8 6.17 -18.32 24.30
N ALA A 9 6.48 -17.84 25.51
CA ALA A 9 7.86 -17.67 25.95
C ALA A 9 8.67 -18.98 25.96
N LYS A 10 7.99 -20.12 26.18
CA LYS A 10 8.62 -21.44 26.18
C LYS A 10 8.70 -22.07 24.79
N THR A 11 7.68 -21.92 23.96
CA THR A 11 7.57 -22.59 22.65
C THR A 11 8.07 -21.73 21.48
N HIS A 12 7.84 -20.42 21.54
CA HIS A 12 8.14 -19.46 20.49
C HIS A 12 8.69 -18.14 21.04
N PRO A 13 9.83 -18.14 21.77
CA PRO A 13 10.39 -16.94 22.39
C PRO A 13 10.72 -15.84 21.38
N GLU A 14 10.98 -16.21 20.13
CA GLU A 14 11.23 -15.29 19.01
C GLU A 14 10.04 -14.34 18.74
N MET A 15 8.82 -14.75 19.00
CA MET A 15 7.63 -13.92 18.80
C MET A 15 7.45 -12.81 19.83
N LEU A 16 8.15 -12.89 20.95
CA LEU A 16 8.11 -11.87 22.02
C LEU A 16 9.20 -10.80 21.85
N THR A 17 10.01 -10.89 20.81
CA THR A 17 11.07 -9.91 20.53
C THR A 17 10.81 -9.22 19.20
N PRO A 18 11.03 -7.89 19.10
CA PRO A 18 10.81 -7.13 17.87
C PRO A 18 11.63 -7.63 16.68
N THR A 19 12.78 -8.24 16.95
CA THR A 19 13.71 -8.73 15.92
C THR A 19 13.63 -10.24 15.71
N SER A 20 12.61 -10.91 16.26
CA SER A 20 12.51 -12.37 16.23
C SER A 20 13.83 -13.04 16.63
N ASN A 21 14.39 -12.65 17.80
CA ASN A 21 15.68 -13.07 18.33
C ASN A 21 16.86 -12.85 17.36
N GLY A 22 16.79 -11.78 16.55
CA GLY A 22 17.85 -11.43 15.58
C GLY A 22 17.64 -12.00 14.18
N ASN A 23 16.60 -12.79 13.94
CA ASN A 23 16.25 -13.30 12.61
C ASN A 23 15.82 -12.18 11.66
N ILE A 24 15.28 -11.08 12.18
CA ILE A 24 14.91 -9.90 11.41
C ILE A 24 15.90 -8.78 11.72
N ALA A 25 16.54 -8.25 10.68
CA ALA A 25 17.51 -7.17 10.84
C ALA A 25 16.84 -5.90 11.39
N LYS A 26 17.45 -5.22 12.36
CA LYS A 26 16.93 -3.95 12.90
C LYS A 26 16.68 -2.90 11.81
N PRO A 27 17.57 -2.70 10.81
CA PRO A 27 17.31 -1.78 9.70
C PRO A 27 16.08 -2.14 8.88
N PHE A 28 15.75 -3.43 8.75
CA PHE A 28 14.54 -3.87 8.08
C PHE A 28 13.29 -3.38 8.82
N ILE A 29 13.23 -3.56 10.14
CA ILE A 29 12.10 -3.09 10.96
C ILE A 29 11.95 -1.57 10.86
N MET A 30 13.06 -0.83 10.95
CA MET A 30 13.06 0.63 10.82
C MET A 30 12.58 1.08 9.44
N SER A 31 12.81 0.28 8.39
CA SER A 31 12.33 0.55 7.03
C SER A 31 10.80 0.53 6.93
N PHE A 32 10.09 -0.18 7.81
CA PHE A 32 8.63 -0.16 7.86
C PHE A 32 8.07 1.22 8.25
N TRP A 33 8.79 1.97 9.05
CA TRP A 33 8.40 3.35 9.36
C TRP A 33 8.47 4.25 8.12
N VAL A 34 9.43 3.98 7.24
CA VAL A 34 9.53 4.70 5.96
C VAL A 34 8.42 4.23 5.02
N LEU A 35 8.22 2.92 4.87
CA LEU A 35 7.21 2.32 4.01
C LEU A 35 5.79 2.77 4.42
N VAL A 36 5.38 2.47 5.64
CA VAL A 36 3.99 2.67 6.10
C VAL A 36 3.74 4.10 6.61
N GLY A 37 4.79 4.82 7.01
CA GLY A 37 4.66 6.20 7.49
C GLY A 37 4.76 7.21 6.35
N ILE A 38 5.95 7.38 5.81
CA ILE A 38 6.24 8.43 4.82
C ILE A 38 5.85 7.97 3.41
N GLY A 39 6.13 6.71 3.07
CA GLY A 39 5.91 6.15 1.73
C GLY A 39 4.45 6.21 1.28
N LEU A 40 3.50 6.03 2.19
CA LEU A 40 2.06 6.13 1.89
C LEU A 40 1.63 7.47 1.28
N LEU A 41 2.41 8.54 1.42
CA LEU A 41 2.15 9.81 0.71
C LEU A 41 2.26 9.63 -0.82
N GLY A 42 3.07 8.68 -1.27
CA GLY A 42 3.17 8.29 -2.68
C GLY A 42 2.11 7.31 -3.16
N TYR A 43 1.18 6.90 -2.30
CA TYR A 43 0.15 5.94 -2.69
C TYR A 43 -1.05 6.62 -3.36
N PRO A 44 -1.27 6.40 -4.68
CA PRO A 44 -2.27 7.17 -5.44
C PRO A 44 -3.68 7.12 -4.86
N SER A 45 -4.10 5.97 -4.31
CA SER A 45 -5.44 5.84 -3.73
C SER A 45 -5.62 6.69 -2.47
N THR A 46 -4.57 6.94 -1.70
CA THR A 46 -4.60 7.83 -0.54
C THR A 46 -4.75 9.28 -1.00
N THR A 47 -3.98 9.69 -1.99
CA THR A 47 -4.02 11.04 -2.55
C THR A 47 -5.40 11.37 -3.12
N VAL A 48 -5.99 10.46 -3.92
CA VAL A 48 -7.35 10.63 -4.48
C VAL A 48 -8.40 10.76 -3.37
N ARG A 49 -8.31 9.97 -2.30
CA ARG A 49 -9.23 10.07 -1.16
C ARG A 49 -9.11 11.41 -0.44
N CYS A 50 -7.91 11.96 -0.32
CA CYS A 50 -7.70 13.28 0.27
C CYS A 50 -8.35 14.41 -0.53
N MET A 51 -8.55 14.26 -1.84
CA MET A 51 -9.27 15.23 -2.67
C MET A 51 -10.80 15.21 -2.44
N GLY A 52 -11.35 14.17 -1.84
CA GLY A 52 -12.78 14.01 -1.59
C GLY A 52 -13.32 14.70 -0.34
N PHE A 53 -12.46 15.33 0.48
CA PHE A 53 -12.90 16.01 1.70
C PHE A 53 -13.51 17.37 1.39
N LYS A 54 -14.55 17.71 2.17
CA LYS A 54 -15.28 18.99 2.03
C LYS A 54 -14.41 20.20 2.34
N ASP A 55 -13.62 20.11 3.40
CA ASP A 55 -12.77 21.17 3.92
C ASP A 55 -11.61 20.60 4.76
N SER A 56 -10.61 21.44 5.04
CA SER A 56 -9.42 21.08 5.82
C SER A 56 -9.76 20.63 7.25
N ASN A 57 -10.79 21.20 7.89
CA ASN A 57 -11.20 20.82 9.24
C ASN A 57 -11.80 19.42 9.27
N SER A 58 -12.60 19.07 8.26
CA SER A 58 -13.16 17.73 8.10
C SER A 58 -12.05 16.70 7.88
N LEU A 59 -11.05 17.02 7.06
CA LEU A 59 -9.87 16.17 6.86
C LEU A 59 -9.10 15.98 8.18
N HIS A 60 -8.85 17.06 8.93
CA HIS A 60 -8.13 16.99 10.20
C HIS A 60 -8.85 16.13 11.24
N ARG A 61 -10.18 16.30 11.38
CA ARG A 61 -11.00 15.45 12.27
C ARG A 61 -10.99 13.99 11.83
N ALA A 62 -11.10 13.72 10.52
CA ALA A 62 -11.05 12.37 9.98
C ALA A 62 -9.69 11.70 10.25
N MET A 63 -8.58 12.43 10.16
CA MET A 63 -7.26 11.92 10.50
C MET A 63 -7.15 11.53 11.97
N ILE A 64 -7.61 12.37 12.92
CA ILE A 64 -7.55 12.08 14.36
C ILE A 64 -8.39 10.85 14.68
N ILE A 65 -9.65 10.81 14.25
CA ILE A 65 -10.57 9.70 14.53
C ILE A 65 -10.07 8.43 13.84
N GLY A 66 -9.70 8.53 12.57
CA GLY A 66 -9.19 7.39 11.79
C GLY A 66 -7.93 6.79 12.39
N THR A 67 -6.96 7.60 12.77
CA THR A 67 -5.72 7.11 13.41
C THR A 67 -6.01 6.41 14.73
N SER A 68 -6.91 6.97 15.56
CA SER A 68 -7.27 6.36 16.84
C SER A 68 -7.98 5.01 16.66
N VAL A 69 -8.96 4.94 15.75
CA VAL A 69 -9.73 3.72 15.49
C VAL A 69 -8.84 2.66 14.84
N VAL A 70 -8.09 3.03 13.80
CA VAL A 70 -7.19 2.09 13.12
C VAL A 70 -6.10 1.60 14.06
N GLY A 71 -5.51 2.49 14.88
CA GLY A 71 -4.50 2.11 15.86
C GLY A 71 -5.02 1.08 16.87
N LEU A 72 -6.23 1.29 17.38
CA LEU A 72 -6.86 0.34 18.32
C LEU A 72 -7.15 -1.03 17.65
N LEU A 73 -7.69 -1.02 16.44
CA LEU A 73 -7.96 -2.23 15.68
C LEU A 73 -6.67 -2.99 15.35
N MET A 74 -5.64 -2.29 14.89
CA MET A 74 -4.33 -2.90 14.58
C MET A 74 -3.70 -3.52 15.82
N LEU A 75 -3.72 -2.83 16.97
CA LEU A 75 -3.24 -3.38 18.24
C LEU A 75 -3.99 -4.66 18.61
N GLY A 76 -5.32 -4.66 18.53
CA GLY A 76 -6.13 -5.83 18.81
C GLY A 76 -5.80 -7.01 17.90
N MET A 77 -5.71 -6.77 16.60
CA MET A 77 -5.38 -7.82 15.62
C MET A 77 -3.98 -8.40 15.83
N HIS A 78 -2.99 -7.57 16.12
CA HIS A 78 -1.63 -8.04 16.40
C HIS A 78 -1.57 -8.89 17.69
N LEU A 79 -2.26 -8.47 18.75
CA LEU A 79 -2.33 -9.25 19.99
C LEU A 79 -3.00 -10.61 19.74
N VAL A 80 -4.11 -10.65 19.00
CA VAL A 80 -4.77 -11.92 18.64
C VAL A 80 -3.86 -12.78 17.76
N GLY A 81 -3.12 -12.21 16.83
CA GLY A 81 -2.15 -12.92 15.99
C GLY A 81 -1.05 -13.60 16.83
N VAL A 82 -0.43 -12.84 17.73
CA VAL A 82 0.63 -13.38 18.62
C VAL A 82 0.09 -14.46 19.55
N MET A 83 -1.07 -14.23 20.19
CA MET A 83 -1.68 -15.20 21.11
C MET A 83 -2.21 -16.44 20.36
N GLY A 84 -2.58 -16.27 19.10
CA GLY A 84 -3.15 -17.31 18.24
C GLY A 84 -2.25 -18.53 18.10
N VAL A 85 -0.95 -18.34 18.10
CA VAL A 85 0.03 -19.44 18.01
C VAL A 85 -0.09 -20.41 19.21
N ALA A 86 -0.34 -19.87 20.42
CA ALA A 86 -0.51 -20.70 21.60
C ALA A 86 -1.92 -21.33 21.72
N VAL A 87 -2.95 -20.64 21.18
CA VAL A 87 -4.36 -21.08 21.30
C VAL A 87 -4.76 -22.02 20.16
N ALA A 88 -4.13 -21.91 18.99
CA ALA A 88 -4.35 -22.77 17.84
C ALA A 88 -3.03 -23.40 17.34
N PRO A 89 -2.40 -24.29 18.13
CA PRO A 89 -1.18 -24.97 17.72
C PRO A 89 -1.48 -25.86 16.50
N GLY A 90 -0.55 -25.89 15.54
CA GLY A 90 -0.67 -26.71 14.32
C GLY A 90 -1.32 -26.00 13.13
N VAL A 91 -1.48 -24.67 13.18
CA VAL A 91 -1.86 -23.88 12.02
C VAL A 91 -0.61 -23.47 11.25
N ASP A 92 -0.36 -24.11 10.11
CA ASP A 92 0.86 -23.93 9.32
C ASP A 92 0.92 -22.56 8.59
N VAL A 93 -0.23 -21.94 8.35
CA VAL A 93 -0.33 -20.68 7.59
C VAL A 93 -0.89 -19.59 8.49
N GLY A 94 -0.08 -18.57 8.78
CA GLY A 94 -0.43 -17.47 9.68
C GLY A 94 -1.72 -16.73 9.29
N ASP A 95 -1.99 -16.56 7.98
CA ASP A 95 -3.19 -15.90 7.47
C ASP A 95 -4.51 -16.61 7.87
N LYS A 96 -4.45 -17.87 8.24
CA LYS A 96 -5.62 -18.68 8.66
C LYS A 96 -5.91 -18.63 10.16
N ILE A 97 -5.02 -18.10 10.99
CA ILE A 97 -5.16 -18.12 12.46
C ILE A 97 -6.44 -17.42 12.91
N ILE A 98 -6.69 -16.21 12.46
CA ILE A 98 -7.84 -15.42 12.92
C ILE A 98 -9.18 -16.03 12.50
N PRO A 99 -9.39 -16.44 11.22
CA PRO A 99 -10.60 -17.16 10.84
C PRO A 99 -10.83 -18.46 11.64
N ILE A 100 -9.78 -19.24 11.85
CA ILE A 100 -9.87 -20.51 12.63
C ILE A 100 -10.25 -20.23 14.09
N LEU A 101 -9.62 -19.24 14.73
CA LEU A 101 -9.97 -18.85 16.08
C LEU A 101 -11.41 -18.36 16.21
N ALA A 102 -11.89 -17.58 15.24
CA ALA A 102 -13.27 -17.12 15.21
C ALA A 102 -14.26 -18.29 15.11
N LEU A 103 -14.03 -19.21 14.18
CA LEU A 103 -14.90 -20.39 13.98
C LEU A 103 -14.87 -21.34 15.19
N LYS A 104 -13.74 -21.44 15.89
CA LYS A 104 -13.56 -22.37 16.99
C LYS A 104 -14.12 -21.85 18.33
N ASN A 105 -14.12 -20.53 18.54
CA ASN A 105 -14.43 -19.93 19.83
C ASN A 105 -15.72 -19.10 19.85
N LEU A 106 -16.27 -18.73 18.69
CA LEU A 106 -17.48 -17.94 18.62
C LEU A 106 -18.69 -18.78 18.18
N HIS A 107 -19.88 -18.37 18.62
CA HIS A 107 -21.12 -18.91 18.07
C HIS A 107 -21.17 -18.71 16.55
N PRO A 108 -21.68 -19.66 15.72
CA PRO A 108 -21.62 -19.59 14.27
C PRO A 108 -22.09 -18.26 13.67
N ILE A 109 -23.14 -17.66 14.19
CA ILE A 109 -23.66 -16.36 13.72
C ILE A 109 -22.63 -15.24 13.98
N LEU A 110 -22.04 -15.22 15.20
CA LEU A 110 -21.02 -14.23 15.56
C LEU A 110 -19.72 -14.43 14.77
N ALA A 111 -19.32 -15.67 14.53
CA ALA A 111 -18.16 -15.99 13.70
C ALA A 111 -18.37 -15.51 12.26
N GLY A 112 -19.57 -15.70 11.69
CA GLY A 112 -19.92 -15.20 10.38
C GLY A 112 -19.84 -13.67 10.27
N VAL A 113 -20.40 -12.96 11.25
CA VAL A 113 -20.32 -11.49 11.31
C VAL A 113 -18.87 -11.01 11.47
N PHE A 114 -18.11 -11.66 12.35
CA PHE A 114 -16.71 -11.33 12.61
C PHE A 114 -15.81 -11.52 11.38
N ILE A 115 -16.01 -12.59 10.62
CA ILE A 115 -15.27 -12.85 9.37
C ILE A 115 -15.79 -11.96 8.24
N GLY A 116 -17.09 -11.70 8.19
CA GLY A 116 -17.73 -10.84 7.19
C GLY A 116 -17.24 -9.40 7.21
N GLY A 117 -16.89 -8.85 8.39
CA GLY A 117 -16.35 -7.50 8.51
C GLY A 117 -15.05 -7.27 7.72
N PRO A 118 -13.97 -8.01 7.97
CA PRO A 118 -12.75 -7.95 7.18
C PRO A 118 -12.97 -8.23 5.68
N LEU A 119 -13.82 -9.20 5.34
CA LEU A 119 -14.17 -9.48 3.93
C LEU A 119 -14.80 -8.26 3.26
N ALA A 120 -15.74 -7.60 3.90
CA ALA A 120 -16.35 -6.37 3.37
C ALA A 120 -15.32 -5.24 3.19
N ALA A 121 -14.39 -5.10 4.13
CA ALA A 121 -13.30 -4.13 4.03
C ALA A 121 -12.36 -4.44 2.85
N ILE A 122 -12.01 -5.70 2.65
CA ILE A 122 -11.21 -6.16 1.50
C ILE A 122 -11.94 -5.87 0.19
N MET A 123 -13.23 -6.22 0.09
CA MET A 123 -14.04 -5.99 -1.11
C MET A 123 -14.07 -4.50 -1.47
N SER A 124 -14.25 -3.60 -0.52
CA SER A 124 -14.26 -2.15 -0.79
C SER A 124 -12.94 -1.64 -1.37
N THR A 125 -11.83 -2.23 -0.96
CA THR A 125 -10.48 -1.89 -1.48
C THR A 125 -10.29 -2.44 -2.89
N VAL A 126 -10.67 -3.70 -3.12
CA VAL A 126 -10.60 -4.35 -4.44
C VAL A 126 -11.44 -3.59 -5.46
N ASP A 127 -12.67 -3.20 -5.10
CA ASP A 127 -13.55 -2.42 -5.97
C ASP A 127 -12.91 -1.08 -6.36
N SER A 128 -12.35 -0.37 -5.39
CA SER A 128 -11.68 0.91 -5.64
C SER A 128 -10.48 0.76 -6.58
N LEU A 129 -9.66 -0.28 -6.40
CA LEU A 129 -8.50 -0.55 -7.24
C LEU A 129 -8.91 -1.00 -8.66
N LEU A 130 -9.95 -1.83 -8.80
CA LEU A 130 -10.47 -2.24 -10.10
C LEU A 130 -11.03 -1.06 -10.88
N ILE A 131 -11.78 -0.18 -10.23
CA ILE A 131 -12.31 1.04 -10.86
C ILE A 131 -11.17 1.95 -11.30
N MET A 132 -10.17 2.17 -10.45
CA MET A 132 -9.01 3.00 -10.76
C MET A 132 -8.21 2.44 -11.94
N THR A 133 -7.91 1.14 -11.92
CA THR A 133 -7.16 0.46 -13.00
C THR A 133 -7.93 0.52 -14.32
N SER A 134 -9.23 0.24 -14.29
CA SER A 134 -10.07 0.30 -15.49
C SER A 134 -10.21 1.72 -16.04
N ALA A 135 -10.32 2.73 -15.16
CA ALA A 135 -10.35 4.13 -15.56
C ALA A 135 -9.04 4.56 -16.22
N THR A 136 -7.89 4.20 -15.66
CA THR A 136 -6.59 4.50 -16.26
C THR A 136 -6.46 3.90 -17.66
N ILE A 137 -6.84 2.64 -17.84
CA ILE A 137 -6.73 2.00 -19.16
C ILE A 137 -7.70 2.58 -20.17
N VAL A 138 -8.96 2.78 -19.77
CA VAL A 138 -9.99 3.19 -20.73
C VAL A 138 -10.03 4.69 -20.90
N LYS A 139 -9.96 5.46 -19.82
CA LYS A 139 -10.09 6.90 -19.88
C LYS A 139 -8.76 7.58 -20.23
N ASP A 140 -7.66 7.15 -19.61
CA ASP A 140 -6.38 7.82 -19.80
C ASP A 140 -5.63 7.29 -21.02
N LEU A 141 -5.61 5.96 -21.25
CA LEU A 141 -4.92 5.40 -22.41
C LEU A 141 -5.82 5.33 -23.65
N TYR A 142 -6.97 4.63 -23.58
CA TYR A 142 -7.78 4.43 -24.77
C TYR A 142 -8.42 5.72 -25.29
N SER A 143 -9.08 6.53 -24.45
CA SER A 143 -9.74 7.76 -24.90
C SER A 143 -8.74 8.84 -25.28
N HIS A 144 -7.54 8.86 -24.70
CA HIS A 144 -6.55 9.89 -25.02
C HIS A 144 -5.72 9.56 -26.26
N TYR A 145 -5.30 8.30 -26.41
CA TYR A 145 -4.35 7.91 -27.48
C TYR A 145 -4.99 7.15 -28.63
N VAL A 146 -6.11 6.44 -28.43
CA VAL A 146 -6.70 5.56 -29.45
C VAL A 146 -7.95 6.18 -30.07
N ASN A 147 -8.89 6.67 -29.27
CA ASN A 147 -10.14 7.24 -29.76
C ASN A 147 -10.64 8.39 -28.86
N LYS A 148 -10.29 9.61 -29.23
CA LYS A 148 -10.65 10.84 -28.51
C LYS A 148 -12.15 11.15 -28.55
N GLU A 149 -12.86 10.65 -29.56
CA GLU A 149 -14.31 10.87 -29.78
C GLU A 149 -15.16 9.67 -29.33
N ALA A 150 -14.63 8.81 -28.45
CA ALA A 150 -15.35 7.65 -27.97
C ALA A 150 -16.63 8.07 -27.22
N SER A 151 -17.77 7.50 -27.62
CA SER A 151 -19.04 7.77 -26.95
C SER A 151 -19.01 7.31 -25.48
N THR A 152 -19.77 7.99 -24.62
CA THR A 152 -19.88 7.67 -23.21
C THR A 152 -20.31 6.21 -22.96
N GLU A 153 -21.18 5.67 -23.82
CA GLU A 153 -21.60 4.27 -23.74
C GLU A 153 -20.45 3.31 -24.05
N LYS A 154 -19.62 3.62 -25.04
CA LYS A 154 -18.45 2.82 -25.38
C LYS A 154 -17.43 2.83 -24.23
N ILE A 155 -17.18 3.99 -23.63
CA ILE A 155 -16.30 4.13 -22.47
C ILE A 155 -16.81 3.29 -21.28
N LYS A 156 -18.11 3.38 -20.95
CA LYS A 156 -18.74 2.56 -19.89
C LYS A 156 -18.59 1.06 -20.16
N LYS A 157 -18.86 0.61 -21.39
CA LYS A 157 -18.73 -0.81 -21.76
C LYS A 157 -17.30 -1.30 -21.65
N LEU A 158 -16.34 -0.52 -22.15
CA LEU A 158 -14.92 -0.86 -22.06
C LEU A 158 -14.43 -0.87 -20.61
N SER A 159 -14.85 0.09 -19.77
CA SER A 159 -14.51 0.10 -18.34
C SER A 159 -15.07 -1.11 -17.61
N PHE A 160 -16.31 -1.50 -17.90
CA PHE A 160 -16.89 -2.71 -17.34
C PHE A 160 -16.10 -3.97 -17.76
N MET A 161 -15.78 -4.09 -19.06
CA MET A 161 -15.00 -5.23 -19.58
C MET A 161 -13.60 -5.27 -18.98
N ALA A 162 -12.94 -4.12 -18.82
CA ALA A 162 -11.63 -4.03 -18.19
C ALA A 162 -11.70 -4.45 -16.72
N SER A 163 -12.66 -3.92 -15.95
CA SER A 163 -12.86 -4.30 -14.54
C SER A 163 -13.14 -5.80 -14.38
N LEU A 164 -14.01 -6.35 -15.23
CA LEU A 164 -14.33 -7.78 -15.22
C LEU A 164 -13.10 -8.62 -15.57
N GLY A 165 -12.35 -8.23 -16.60
CA GLY A 165 -11.15 -8.95 -17.02
C GLY A 165 -10.08 -8.96 -15.91
N PHE A 166 -9.80 -7.81 -15.29
CA PHE A 166 -8.88 -7.75 -14.15
C PHE A 166 -9.40 -8.52 -12.94
N GLY A 167 -10.71 -8.44 -12.65
CA GLY A 167 -11.32 -9.20 -11.57
C GLY A 167 -11.14 -10.70 -11.76
N ILE A 168 -11.34 -11.22 -12.96
CA ILE A 168 -11.12 -12.63 -13.29
C ILE A 168 -9.63 -13.00 -13.13
N ILE A 169 -8.71 -12.18 -13.63
CA ILE A 169 -7.26 -12.43 -13.51
C ILE A 169 -6.87 -12.48 -12.02
N VAL A 170 -7.28 -11.50 -11.21
CA VAL A 170 -6.99 -11.46 -9.77
C VAL A 170 -7.60 -12.66 -9.07
N PHE A 171 -8.84 -13.04 -9.40
CA PHE A 171 -9.50 -14.22 -8.84
C PHE A 171 -8.69 -15.50 -9.15
N LEU A 172 -8.27 -15.71 -10.39
CA LEU A 172 -7.48 -16.89 -10.77
C LEU A 172 -6.13 -16.94 -10.06
N LEU A 173 -5.44 -15.78 -9.93
CA LEU A 173 -4.18 -15.70 -9.19
C LEU A 173 -4.36 -15.93 -7.69
N SER A 174 -5.50 -15.57 -7.13
CA SER A 174 -5.79 -15.78 -5.70
C SER A 174 -6.03 -17.24 -5.30
N LEU A 175 -6.32 -18.12 -6.27
CA LEU A 175 -6.53 -19.55 -5.98
C LEU A 175 -5.26 -20.24 -5.48
N ASN A 176 -4.09 -19.78 -5.94
CA ASN A 176 -2.79 -20.26 -5.49
C ASN A 176 -1.85 -19.05 -5.23
N PRO A 177 -1.97 -18.38 -4.10
CA PRO A 177 -1.14 -17.22 -3.81
C PRO A 177 0.34 -17.62 -3.71
N PRO A 178 1.25 -16.84 -4.31
CA PRO A 178 2.68 -17.19 -4.37
C PRO A 178 3.38 -17.05 -3.01
N ASP A 179 2.81 -16.31 -2.07
CA ASP A 179 3.39 -16.05 -0.75
C ASP A 179 2.30 -15.65 0.24
N LEU A 180 2.68 -15.40 1.52
CA LEU A 180 1.80 -14.81 2.53
C LEU A 180 1.27 -13.45 2.05
N LEU A 181 0.00 -13.16 2.35
CA LEU A 181 -0.68 -11.93 1.92
C LEU A 181 0.07 -10.65 2.32
N VAL A 182 0.75 -10.66 3.46
CA VAL A 182 1.54 -9.52 3.93
C VAL A 182 2.67 -9.17 2.96
N TRP A 183 3.40 -10.17 2.42
CA TRP A 183 4.52 -9.94 1.52
C TRP A 183 4.06 -9.46 0.14
N ILE A 184 2.95 -10.03 -0.37
CA ILE A 184 2.33 -9.58 -1.63
C ILE A 184 1.89 -8.12 -1.50
N ASN A 185 1.28 -7.78 -0.38
CA ASN A 185 0.81 -6.42 -0.11
C ASN A 185 1.97 -5.41 0.00
N LEU A 186 3.02 -5.75 0.75
CA LEU A 186 4.23 -4.93 0.87
C LEU A 186 4.91 -4.70 -0.48
N PHE A 187 4.97 -5.73 -1.33
CA PHE A 187 5.49 -5.60 -2.69
C PHE A 187 4.66 -4.61 -3.52
N ALA A 188 3.34 -4.74 -3.50
CA ALA A 188 2.44 -3.85 -4.23
C ALA A 188 2.55 -2.39 -3.75
N PHE A 189 2.55 -2.16 -2.43
CA PHE A 189 2.74 -0.82 -1.87
C PHE A 189 4.09 -0.23 -2.25
N SER A 190 5.18 -0.97 -2.06
CA SER A 190 6.53 -0.48 -2.39
C SER A 190 6.68 -0.12 -3.87
N GLY A 191 6.07 -0.88 -4.79
CA GLY A 191 6.11 -0.58 -6.21
C GLY A 191 5.39 0.73 -6.57
N LEU A 192 4.23 0.99 -5.97
CA LEU A 192 3.50 2.24 -6.16
C LEU A 192 4.23 3.43 -5.53
N GLU A 193 4.72 3.28 -4.31
CA GLU A 193 5.48 4.31 -3.62
C GLU A 193 6.78 4.66 -4.35
N ALA A 194 7.50 3.65 -4.84
CA ALA A 194 8.71 3.82 -5.64
C ALA A 194 8.47 4.70 -6.88
N THR A 195 7.28 4.59 -7.45
CA THR A 195 6.90 5.32 -8.67
C THR A 195 6.37 6.71 -8.37
N PHE A 196 5.47 6.85 -7.40
CA PHE A 196 4.65 8.06 -7.23
C PHE A 196 5.06 8.95 -6.08
N PHE A 197 5.86 8.47 -5.11
CA PHE A 197 6.24 9.25 -3.94
C PHE A 197 6.94 10.57 -4.30
N CYS A 198 7.99 10.52 -5.11
CA CYS A 198 8.75 11.72 -5.47
C CYS A 198 7.93 12.72 -6.29
N PRO A 199 7.20 12.33 -7.35
CA PRO A 199 6.32 13.23 -8.08
C PRO A 199 5.28 13.92 -7.21
N ILE A 200 4.66 13.20 -6.27
CA ILE A 200 3.62 13.77 -5.39
C ILE A 200 4.26 14.70 -4.37
N VAL A 201 5.25 14.22 -3.61
CA VAL A 201 5.82 14.99 -2.50
C VAL A 201 6.59 16.20 -3.01
N PHE A 202 7.52 16.02 -3.95
CA PHE A 202 8.28 17.15 -4.47
C PHE A 202 7.43 18.06 -5.35
N GLY A 203 6.47 17.51 -6.11
CA GLY A 203 5.56 18.30 -6.93
C GLY A 203 4.69 19.24 -6.12
N LEU A 204 4.25 18.82 -4.93
CA LEU A 204 3.42 19.66 -4.04
C LEU A 204 4.23 20.65 -3.19
N PHE A 205 5.45 20.32 -2.80
CA PHE A 205 6.19 21.09 -1.79
C PHE A 205 7.46 21.76 -2.31
N TRP A 206 7.90 21.50 -3.53
CA TRP A 206 9.13 22.05 -4.07
C TRP A 206 8.91 22.87 -5.35
N LYS A 207 9.11 24.18 -5.29
CA LYS A 207 8.86 25.12 -6.39
C LYS A 207 9.61 24.82 -7.69
N LYS A 208 10.76 24.14 -7.63
CA LYS A 208 11.59 23.79 -8.79
C LYS A 208 11.24 22.42 -9.38
N ALA A 209 10.29 21.69 -8.78
CA ALA A 209 9.80 20.43 -9.33
C ALA A 209 9.23 20.66 -10.73
N ASN A 210 9.61 19.82 -11.69
CA ASN A 210 9.10 19.89 -13.06
C ASN A 210 8.78 18.51 -13.64
N SER A 211 8.18 18.48 -14.82
CA SER A 211 7.77 17.24 -15.48
C SER A 211 8.95 16.30 -15.80
N THR A 212 10.11 16.85 -16.15
CA THR A 212 11.31 16.06 -16.47
C THR A 212 11.80 15.29 -15.23
N GLY A 213 11.89 15.95 -14.07
CA GLY A 213 12.24 15.31 -12.81
C GLY A 213 11.21 14.27 -12.39
N ALA A 214 9.92 14.57 -12.54
CA ALA A 214 8.83 13.66 -12.23
C ALA A 214 8.92 12.37 -13.06
N ILE A 215 8.97 12.47 -14.37
CA ILE A 215 9.04 11.31 -15.28
C ILE A 215 10.31 10.49 -15.03
N ALA A 216 11.45 11.15 -14.89
CA ALA A 216 12.71 10.47 -14.60
C ALA A 216 12.64 9.68 -13.30
N SER A 217 12.15 10.30 -12.21
CA SER A 217 12.02 9.61 -10.91
C SER A 217 11.05 8.44 -10.93
N MET A 218 9.93 8.55 -11.66
CA MET A 218 8.98 7.45 -11.84
C MET A 218 9.63 6.25 -12.53
N ILE A 219 10.34 6.49 -13.63
CA ILE A 219 10.98 5.43 -14.41
C ILE A 219 12.11 4.78 -13.60
N PHE A 220 13.05 5.58 -13.11
CA PHE A 220 14.21 5.06 -12.38
C PHE A 220 13.83 4.48 -11.01
N GLY A 221 12.85 5.06 -10.32
CA GLY A 221 12.32 4.52 -9.07
C GLY A 221 11.73 3.13 -9.28
N PHE A 222 10.87 2.97 -10.29
CA PHE A 222 10.26 1.68 -10.62
C PHE A 222 11.30 0.64 -11.07
N ILE A 223 12.21 1.02 -11.97
CA ILE A 223 13.27 0.10 -12.44
C ILE A 223 14.16 -0.34 -11.27
N THR A 224 14.59 0.59 -10.41
CA THR A 224 15.40 0.28 -9.24
C THR A 224 14.67 -0.66 -8.28
N PHE A 225 13.37 -0.42 -8.05
CA PHE A 225 12.53 -1.28 -7.22
C PHE A 225 12.48 -2.71 -7.77
N ILE A 226 12.15 -2.88 -9.06
CA ILE A 226 12.10 -4.20 -9.70
C ILE A 226 13.46 -4.88 -9.64
N TYR A 227 14.54 -4.18 -9.98
CA TYR A 227 15.90 -4.71 -9.97
C TYR A 227 16.31 -5.24 -8.60
N LEU A 228 16.17 -4.43 -7.55
CA LEU A 228 16.55 -4.84 -6.19
C LEU A 228 15.69 -5.99 -5.68
N THR A 229 14.39 -6.00 -6.03
CA THR A 229 13.46 -7.03 -5.56
C THR A 229 13.68 -8.35 -6.29
N VAL A 230 13.82 -8.35 -7.61
CA VAL A 230 14.04 -9.57 -8.41
C VAL A 230 15.40 -10.19 -8.10
N CYS A 231 16.43 -9.36 -8.00
CA CYS A 231 17.78 -9.81 -7.64
C CYS A 231 17.94 -10.12 -6.14
N LYS A 232 16.89 -9.92 -5.32
CA LYS A 232 16.91 -10.12 -3.86
C LYS A 232 18.07 -9.39 -3.17
N ILE A 233 18.40 -8.18 -3.64
CA ILE A 233 19.48 -7.37 -3.10
C ILE A 233 18.97 -6.61 -1.88
N SER A 234 19.52 -6.90 -0.71
CA SER A 234 19.27 -6.15 0.52
C SER A 234 20.45 -5.23 0.81
N ILE A 235 20.21 -3.92 0.76
CA ILE A 235 21.23 -2.92 1.08
C ILE A 235 21.18 -2.64 2.57
N LEU A 236 22.28 -2.90 3.28
CA LEU A 236 22.42 -2.72 4.74
C LEU A 236 21.35 -3.43 5.58
N GLY A 237 20.72 -4.48 5.04
CA GLY A 237 19.62 -5.17 5.71
C GLY A 237 18.31 -4.39 5.78
N MET A 238 18.15 -3.31 5.00
CA MET A 238 16.92 -2.52 4.91
C MET A 238 15.92 -3.14 3.95
N HIS A 239 14.64 -2.78 4.11
CA HIS A 239 13.62 -3.04 3.10
C HIS A 239 13.94 -2.24 1.82
N THR A 240 13.66 -2.83 0.67
CA THR A 240 13.98 -2.31 -0.67
C THR A 240 13.50 -0.86 -0.90
N ILE A 241 12.39 -0.47 -0.28
CA ILE A 241 11.80 0.86 -0.47
C ILE A 241 12.75 2.01 -0.07
N VAL A 242 13.56 1.85 0.98
CA VAL A 242 14.44 2.92 1.46
C VAL A 242 15.50 3.31 0.44
N PRO A 243 16.33 2.39 -0.08
CA PRO A 243 17.27 2.74 -1.14
C PRO A 243 16.60 3.19 -2.43
N VAL A 244 15.41 2.66 -2.75
CA VAL A 244 14.64 3.07 -3.93
C VAL A 244 14.17 4.52 -3.81
N LEU A 245 13.58 4.92 -2.69
CA LEU A 245 13.17 6.31 -2.47
C LEU A 245 14.36 7.27 -2.50
N PHE A 246 15.51 6.85 -1.99
CA PHE A 246 16.73 7.64 -2.05
C PHE A 246 17.17 7.87 -3.50
N VAL A 247 17.28 6.82 -4.31
CA VAL A 247 17.63 6.90 -5.74
C VAL A 247 16.60 7.73 -6.50
N SER A 248 15.31 7.46 -6.30
CA SER A 248 14.22 8.18 -6.95
C SER A 248 14.26 9.68 -6.62
N SER A 249 14.54 10.04 -5.36
CA SER A 249 14.69 11.44 -4.93
C SER A 249 15.88 12.13 -5.58
N LEU A 250 17.03 11.46 -5.65
CA LEU A 250 18.22 12.00 -6.34
C LEU A 250 17.93 12.24 -7.82
N VAL A 251 17.34 11.26 -8.49
CA VAL A 251 16.97 11.36 -9.92
C VAL A 251 15.95 12.47 -10.14
N PHE A 252 14.96 12.60 -9.23
CA PHE A 252 13.99 13.69 -9.29
C PHE A 252 14.67 15.07 -9.24
N ILE A 253 15.55 15.26 -8.26
CA ILE A 253 16.27 16.52 -8.08
C ILE A 253 17.15 16.84 -9.31
N ILE A 254 17.96 15.89 -9.75
CA ILE A 254 18.85 16.05 -10.90
C ILE A 254 18.03 16.33 -12.16
N GLY A 255 16.97 15.56 -12.41
CA GLY A 255 16.08 15.75 -13.55
C GLY A 255 15.35 17.09 -13.53
N SER A 256 14.97 17.58 -12.36
CA SER A 256 14.34 18.90 -12.22
C SER A 256 15.32 20.05 -12.47
N TYR A 257 16.59 19.91 -12.15
CA TYR A 257 17.61 20.92 -12.49
C TYR A 257 18.04 20.86 -13.96
N ALA A 258 17.96 19.69 -14.60
CA ALA A 258 18.30 19.50 -15.99
C ALA A 258 17.16 19.84 -16.97
N GLY A 259 15.92 19.81 -16.49
CA GLY A 259 14.73 20.10 -17.29
C GLY A 259 14.35 21.58 -17.31
N GLU A 260 13.37 21.91 -18.14
CA GLU A 260 12.83 23.26 -18.22
C GLU A 260 12.03 23.60 -16.96
N PRO A 261 12.18 24.83 -16.42
CA PRO A 261 11.40 25.28 -15.27
C PRO A 261 9.91 25.37 -15.64
N ASN A 262 9.04 25.22 -14.66
CA ASN A 262 7.60 25.45 -14.86
C ASN A 262 7.32 26.92 -15.12
N ASP A 263 6.19 27.18 -15.79
CA ASP A 263 5.67 28.55 -16.00
C ASP A 263 5.43 29.24 -14.62
N GLU A 264 5.87 30.48 -14.48
CA GLU A 264 5.69 31.28 -13.26
C GLU A 264 4.22 31.36 -12.83
N LYS A 265 3.28 31.40 -13.79
CA LYS A 265 1.85 31.38 -13.49
C LYS A 265 1.39 30.13 -12.75
N ILE A 266 1.97 28.97 -13.11
CA ILE A 266 1.66 27.71 -12.42
C ILE A 266 2.23 27.71 -11.01
N ILE A 267 3.47 28.21 -10.85
CA ILE A 267 4.13 28.34 -9.56
C ILE A 267 3.33 29.27 -8.64
N ASP A 268 2.84 30.40 -9.16
CA ASP A 268 2.05 31.36 -8.39
C ASP A 268 0.71 30.78 -7.93
N ILE A 269 0.03 30.01 -8.79
CA ILE A 269 -1.25 29.36 -8.42
C ILE A 269 -1.04 28.34 -7.27
N PHE A 270 0.08 27.59 -7.28
CA PHE A 270 0.30 26.52 -6.32
C PHE A 270 1.00 26.94 -5.02
N PHE A 271 1.78 28.01 -5.03
CA PHE A 271 2.67 28.34 -3.91
C PHE A 271 2.45 29.73 -3.32
N ASN A 272 1.70 30.58 -3.95
CA ASN A 272 1.40 31.94 -3.46
C ASN A 272 -0.10 32.04 -3.11
N PHE A 273 -0.48 31.42 -1.97
CA PHE A 273 -1.80 31.59 -1.35
C PHE A 273 -1.84 32.83 -0.48
#